data_d70199e474d458da14e1ad9536b890b0
#
_entry.id   d70199e474d458da14e1ad9536b890b0
#
_cell.length_a   1.000
_cell.length_b   1.000
_cell.length_c   1.000
_cell.angle_alpha   90.00
_cell.angle_beta   90.00
_cell.angle_gamma   90.00
#
_symmetry.space_group_name_H-M   'P 1'
#
loop_
_entity.id
_entity.type
_entity.pdbx_description
1 polymer ?
#
loop_
_entity_poly.entity_id
_entity_poly.type
_entity_poly.pdbx_seq_one_letter_code
_entity_poly.pdbx_strand_id
1 'polypeptide(L)'
;MITYEFLQQYWWFLIALLGGLLVFLLFVQGGNALIFLAGKSEAERQLIVNSTGRKWELAFTTLVTFGGAFFASFPLFYSTSFGGAYWVWILILITFVFQAVSYEFQSKAGNLLGANTFRIFLTLNGCLAPLLIGTAVGTFFTGSPFVVNKNAVADLSAPVISRWVGEWGGLEAVANPFNVEFGLMVMFLAVSLGALYAINNINHPSLTSQLRRSLWIGFGSFLLMLILVLVQLLTMEGFAVDEAGVVSMVSGKYLTNFLEMPIVLVMFLLGAVLLVAGVALTLWKTNFVRGIWLSGPGTVLSVMSLFLIAGYHGTAYYPSTVDLQSSLTLVNSSSSEFTLTAMSIVSLIIPFVVAYIAYFWRKMDKHSITVEELETEEKY
;
A
#
# COMPACT_ATOMS: atom_id res chain seq x y z
N MET A 1 -33.72 -6.07 0.14
CA MET A 1 -33.39 -4.64 -0.13
C MET A 1 -31.97 -4.42 0.35
N ILE A 2 -31.11 -3.83 -0.45
CA ILE A 2 -29.72 -3.51 -0.03
C ILE A 2 -29.84 -2.37 0.99
N THR A 3 -29.28 -2.57 2.18
CA THR A 3 -29.32 -1.55 3.25
C THR A 3 -28.15 -0.57 3.11
N TYR A 4 -28.28 0.64 3.65
CA TYR A 4 -27.20 1.63 3.65
C TYR A 4 -25.96 1.13 4.40
N GLU A 5 -26.16 0.42 5.51
CA GLU A 5 -25.07 -0.22 6.27
C GLU A 5 -24.30 -1.25 5.41
N PHE A 6 -25.02 -2.09 4.64
CA PHE A 6 -24.38 -3.01 3.70
C PHE A 6 -23.52 -2.29 2.67
N LEU A 7 -23.98 -1.16 2.14
CA LEU A 7 -23.20 -0.36 1.19
C LEU A 7 -21.93 0.21 1.82
N GLN A 8 -22.00 0.67 3.07
CA GLN A 8 -20.83 1.16 3.82
C GLN A 8 -19.79 0.05 4.01
N GLN A 9 -20.23 -1.13 4.44
CA GLN A 9 -19.36 -2.30 4.61
C GLN A 9 -18.79 -2.78 3.27
N TYR A 10 -19.59 -2.84 2.22
CA TYR A 10 -19.17 -3.21 0.87
C TYR A 10 -18.05 -2.28 0.34
N TRP A 11 -18.20 -0.97 0.52
CA TRP A 11 -17.18 -0.03 0.08
C TRP A 11 -15.91 -0.10 0.91
N TRP A 12 -16.02 -0.39 2.21
CA TRP A 12 -14.83 -0.66 3.01
C TRP A 12 -14.10 -1.93 2.56
N PHE A 13 -14.84 -2.98 2.21
CA PHE A 13 -14.28 -4.19 1.61
C PHE A 13 -13.53 -3.89 0.31
N LEU A 14 -14.09 -3.07 -0.58
CA LEU A 14 -13.42 -2.67 -1.83
C LEU A 14 -12.16 -1.83 -1.57
N ILE A 15 -12.18 -0.94 -0.59
CA ILE A 15 -11.01 -0.18 -0.15
C ILE A 15 -9.93 -1.11 0.40
N ALA A 16 -10.30 -2.06 1.24
CA ALA A 16 -9.37 -3.06 1.77
C ALA A 16 -8.72 -3.89 0.65
N LEU A 17 -9.50 -4.28 -0.36
CA LEU A 17 -9.00 -4.98 -1.55
C LEU A 17 -8.04 -4.09 -2.35
N LEU A 18 -8.37 -2.82 -2.61
CA LEU A 18 -7.51 -1.87 -3.30
C LEU A 18 -6.21 -1.62 -2.53
N GLY A 19 -6.29 -1.51 -1.19
CA GLY A 19 -5.10 -1.40 -0.33
C GLY A 19 -4.20 -2.63 -0.45
N GLY A 20 -4.78 -3.83 -0.46
CA GLY A 20 -4.05 -5.08 -0.68
C GLY A 20 -3.38 -5.15 -2.06
N LEU A 21 -4.10 -4.77 -3.12
CA LEU A 21 -3.56 -4.69 -4.47
C LEU A 21 -2.45 -3.64 -4.59
N LEU A 22 -2.63 -2.48 -3.95
CA LEU A 22 -1.60 -1.42 -3.91
C LEU A 22 -0.31 -1.96 -3.30
N VAL A 23 -0.38 -2.58 -2.11
CA VAL A 23 0.82 -3.11 -1.43
C VAL A 23 1.48 -4.22 -2.25
N PHE A 24 0.72 -5.07 -2.93
CA PHE A 24 1.28 -6.03 -3.89
C PHE A 24 2.03 -5.32 -5.02
N LEU A 25 1.46 -4.29 -5.63
CA LEU A 25 2.05 -3.55 -6.73
C LEU A 25 3.28 -2.71 -6.33
N LEU A 26 3.49 -2.49 -5.04
CA LEU A 26 4.74 -1.90 -4.53
C LEU A 26 5.98 -2.77 -4.82
N PHE A 27 5.83 -3.95 -5.46
CA PHE A 27 6.98 -4.66 -6.03
C PHE A 27 7.77 -3.80 -7.02
N VAL A 28 7.14 -2.85 -7.69
CA VAL A 28 7.79 -1.85 -8.56
C VAL A 28 8.77 -1.01 -7.74
N GLN A 29 8.30 -0.44 -6.63
CA GLN A 29 9.14 0.34 -5.71
C GLN A 29 10.25 -0.54 -5.12
N GLY A 30 9.89 -1.75 -4.68
CA GLY A 30 10.88 -2.71 -4.17
C GLY A 30 11.96 -3.07 -5.18
N GLY A 31 11.60 -3.24 -6.46
CA GLY A 31 12.56 -3.43 -7.55
C GLY A 31 13.45 -2.19 -7.75
N ASN A 32 12.88 -0.99 -7.68
CA ASN A 32 13.64 0.27 -7.76
C ASN A 32 14.68 0.39 -6.62
N ALA A 33 14.32 -0.02 -5.41
CA ALA A 33 15.27 -0.06 -4.28
C ALA A 33 16.45 -1.01 -4.53
N LEU A 34 16.27 -2.03 -5.38
CA LEU A 34 17.29 -3.04 -5.70
C LEU A 34 18.25 -2.62 -6.81
N ILE A 35 18.04 -1.51 -7.51
CA ILE A 35 18.85 -1.10 -8.68
C ILE A 35 20.34 -1.10 -8.35
N PHE A 36 20.77 -0.50 -7.24
CA PHE A 36 22.18 -0.46 -6.82
C PHE A 36 22.54 -1.59 -5.85
N LEU A 37 21.58 -2.16 -5.14
CA LEU A 37 21.84 -3.25 -4.19
C LEU A 37 22.14 -4.56 -4.91
N ALA A 38 21.35 -4.90 -5.93
CA ALA A 38 21.49 -6.13 -6.71
C ALA A 38 22.23 -5.90 -8.03
N GLY A 39 21.98 -4.80 -8.75
CA GLY A 39 22.66 -4.48 -10.02
C GLY A 39 24.08 -3.96 -9.83
N LYS A 40 25.07 -4.82 -10.12
CA LYS A 40 26.50 -4.48 -9.98
C LYS A 40 27.09 -3.88 -11.26
N SER A 41 26.63 -4.34 -12.42
CA SER A 41 26.99 -3.80 -13.72
C SER A 41 25.94 -2.83 -14.26
N GLU A 42 26.31 -2.05 -15.26
CA GLU A 42 25.37 -1.16 -15.96
C GLU A 42 24.20 -1.93 -16.60
N ALA A 43 24.49 -3.04 -17.26
CA ALA A 43 23.49 -3.90 -17.86
C ALA A 43 22.52 -4.49 -16.81
N GLU A 44 23.03 -4.96 -15.66
CA GLU A 44 22.18 -5.47 -14.58
C GLU A 44 21.24 -4.41 -14.01
N ARG A 45 21.70 -3.16 -13.83
CA ARG A 45 20.86 -2.04 -13.40
C ARG A 45 19.77 -1.74 -14.41
N GLN A 46 20.14 -1.71 -15.69
CA GLN A 46 19.18 -1.45 -16.76
C GLN A 46 18.13 -2.57 -16.89
N LEU A 47 18.50 -3.84 -16.67
CA LEU A 47 17.55 -4.95 -16.62
C LEU A 47 16.51 -4.76 -15.51
N ILE A 48 16.93 -4.33 -14.32
CA ILE A 48 15.99 -4.05 -13.20
C ILE A 48 15.07 -2.89 -13.59
N VAL A 49 15.62 -1.79 -14.08
CA VAL A 49 14.85 -0.60 -14.51
C VAL A 49 13.82 -0.97 -15.58
N ASN A 50 14.22 -1.75 -16.60
CA ASN A 50 13.31 -2.16 -17.67
C ASN A 50 12.21 -3.11 -17.14
N SER A 51 12.54 -3.99 -16.19
CA SER A 51 11.57 -4.87 -15.54
C SER A 51 10.49 -4.11 -14.77
N THR A 52 10.89 -3.17 -13.92
CA THR A 52 9.96 -2.35 -13.11
C THR A 52 9.25 -1.28 -13.94
N GLY A 53 9.93 -0.71 -14.93
CA GLY A 53 9.41 0.31 -15.83
C GLY A 53 8.16 -0.13 -16.59
N ARG A 54 8.07 -1.39 -16.98
CA ARG A 54 6.87 -1.94 -17.65
C ARG A 54 5.61 -1.97 -16.76
N LYS A 55 5.73 -1.74 -15.45
CA LYS A 55 4.63 -1.88 -14.49
C LYS A 55 4.43 -0.65 -13.59
N TRP A 56 5.25 0.38 -13.68
CA TRP A 56 5.22 1.50 -12.76
C TRP A 56 3.89 2.26 -12.77
N GLU A 57 3.28 2.38 -13.95
CA GLU A 57 1.97 3.04 -14.10
C GLU A 57 0.86 2.31 -13.33
N LEU A 58 0.91 0.96 -13.29
CA LEU A 58 -0.08 0.17 -12.54
C LEU A 58 -0.01 0.48 -11.03
N ALA A 59 1.20 0.60 -10.46
CA ALA A 59 1.38 0.93 -9.05
C ALA A 59 0.87 2.35 -8.76
N PHE A 60 1.25 3.32 -9.58
CA PHE A 60 0.82 4.71 -9.41
C PHE A 60 -0.70 4.88 -9.61
N THR A 61 -1.26 4.30 -10.66
CA THR A 61 -2.70 4.35 -10.93
C THR A 61 -3.50 3.70 -9.81
N THR A 62 -3.00 2.60 -9.22
CA THR A 62 -3.67 1.94 -8.09
C THR A 62 -3.63 2.81 -6.83
N LEU A 63 -2.54 3.52 -6.57
CA LEU A 63 -2.47 4.51 -5.47
C LEU A 63 -3.51 5.61 -5.66
N VAL A 64 -3.61 6.17 -6.86
CA VAL A 64 -4.61 7.21 -7.18
C VAL A 64 -6.03 6.66 -7.07
N THR A 65 -6.27 5.42 -7.53
CA THR A 65 -7.57 4.75 -7.43
C THR A 65 -7.96 4.51 -5.97
N PHE A 66 -7.01 4.11 -5.12
CA PHE A 66 -7.22 3.94 -3.69
C PHE A 66 -7.65 5.25 -3.02
N GLY A 67 -6.93 6.36 -3.29
CA GLY A 67 -7.31 7.69 -2.82
C GLY A 67 -8.67 8.15 -3.36
N GLY A 68 -8.95 7.91 -4.64
CA GLY A 68 -10.23 8.21 -5.29
C GLY A 68 -11.40 7.41 -4.73
N ALA A 69 -11.18 6.12 -4.38
CA ALA A 69 -12.18 5.30 -3.71
C ALA A 69 -12.52 5.84 -2.32
N PHE A 70 -11.53 6.28 -1.55
CA PHE A 70 -11.78 6.97 -0.28
C PHE A 70 -12.53 8.28 -0.47
N PHE A 71 -12.11 9.10 -1.45
CA PHE A 71 -12.81 10.36 -1.75
C PHE A 71 -14.29 10.15 -2.03
N ALA A 72 -14.61 9.13 -2.81
CA ALA A 72 -15.98 8.90 -3.25
C ALA A 72 -16.83 8.21 -2.17
N SER A 73 -16.28 7.21 -1.43
CA SER A 73 -17.04 6.43 -0.46
C SER A 73 -16.97 6.96 0.97
N PHE A 74 -15.83 7.55 1.38
CA PHE A 74 -15.60 8.12 2.71
C PHE A 74 -15.01 9.53 2.62
N PRO A 75 -15.78 10.52 2.11
CA PRO A 75 -15.28 11.87 1.83
C PRO A 75 -14.73 12.59 3.07
N LEU A 76 -15.28 12.32 4.24
CA LEU A 76 -14.82 12.92 5.49
C LEU A 76 -13.39 12.44 5.84
N PHE A 77 -13.06 11.16 5.60
CA PHE A 77 -11.69 10.68 5.74
C PHE A 77 -10.76 11.37 4.74
N TYR A 78 -11.18 11.46 3.48
CA TYR A 78 -10.36 12.10 2.45
C TYR A 78 -10.05 13.56 2.82
N SER A 79 -11.05 14.34 3.21
CA SER A 79 -10.85 15.73 3.61
C SER A 79 -9.99 15.86 4.88
N THR A 80 -10.15 14.95 5.85
CA THR A 80 -9.40 14.97 7.11
C THR A 80 -7.94 14.54 6.91
N SER A 81 -7.72 13.41 6.25
CA SER A 81 -6.38 12.85 6.07
C SER A 81 -5.58 13.56 4.97
N PHE A 82 -6.13 13.68 3.76
CA PHE A 82 -5.41 14.32 2.64
C PHE A 82 -5.32 15.83 2.80
N GLY A 83 -6.36 16.45 3.35
CA GLY A 83 -6.37 17.89 3.63
C GLY A 83 -5.58 18.27 4.88
N GLY A 84 -5.60 17.42 5.92
CA GLY A 84 -4.94 17.68 7.20
C GLY A 84 -3.48 17.20 7.25
N ALA A 85 -3.24 15.93 6.88
CA ALA A 85 -1.90 15.35 6.83
C ALA A 85 -1.17 15.65 5.50
N TYR A 86 -1.33 16.85 4.97
CA TYR A 86 -0.92 17.21 3.61
C TYR A 86 0.59 17.04 3.35
N TRP A 87 1.46 17.25 4.34
CA TRP A 87 2.89 17.06 4.14
C TRP A 87 3.28 15.61 3.86
N VAL A 88 2.67 14.64 4.54
CA VAL A 88 2.93 13.22 4.28
C VAL A 88 2.50 12.86 2.86
N TRP A 89 1.30 13.31 2.45
CA TRP A 89 0.80 13.04 1.10
C TRP A 89 1.59 13.74 0.00
N ILE A 90 2.05 14.99 0.24
CA ILE A 90 2.94 15.71 -0.69
C ILE A 90 4.27 14.96 -0.82
N LEU A 91 4.87 14.49 0.27
CA LEU A 91 6.12 13.72 0.21
C LEU A 91 5.95 12.40 -0.55
N ILE A 92 4.86 11.67 -0.32
CA ILE A 92 4.53 10.48 -1.10
C ILE A 92 4.42 10.85 -2.59
N LEU A 93 3.66 11.87 -2.93
CA LEU A 93 3.50 12.32 -4.32
C LEU A 93 4.82 12.70 -4.97
N ILE A 94 5.69 13.44 -4.28
CA ILE A 94 7.02 13.83 -4.79
C ILE A 94 7.85 12.59 -5.13
N THR A 95 7.81 11.53 -4.30
CA THR A 95 8.55 10.30 -4.61
C THR A 95 8.04 9.64 -5.91
N PHE A 96 6.73 9.66 -6.16
CA PHE A 96 6.16 9.14 -7.41
C PHE A 96 6.41 10.05 -8.62
N VAL A 97 6.50 11.37 -8.43
CA VAL A 97 6.95 12.30 -9.47
C VAL A 97 8.39 12.00 -9.86
N PHE A 98 9.29 11.78 -8.89
CA PHE A 98 10.66 11.35 -9.17
C PHE A 98 10.69 10.03 -9.97
N GLN A 99 9.83 9.07 -9.64
CA GLN A 99 9.71 7.83 -10.38
C GLN A 99 9.28 8.06 -11.84
N ALA A 100 8.20 8.81 -12.05
CA ALA A 100 7.67 9.08 -13.39
C ALA A 100 8.70 9.79 -14.28
N VAL A 101 9.29 10.88 -13.78
CA VAL A 101 10.34 11.64 -14.49
C VAL A 101 11.54 10.75 -14.79
N SER A 102 11.92 9.86 -13.88
CA SER A 102 13.08 9.00 -14.07
C SER A 102 12.86 7.96 -15.17
N TYR A 103 11.72 7.31 -15.21
CA TYR A 103 11.43 6.37 -16.29
C TYR A 103 11.38 7.05 -17.66
N GLU A 104 10.78 8.23 -17.74
CA GLU A 104 10.64 8.94 -19.01
C GLU A 104 11.94 9.54 -19.55
N PHE A 105 12.82 10.06 -18.67
CA PHE A 105 13.92 10.92 -19.11
C PHE A 105 15.32 10.30 -18.99
N GLN A 106 15.51 9.18 -18.28
CA GLN A 106 16.85 8.62 -18.07
C GLN A 106 17.58 8.23 -19.36
N SER A 107 16.83 7.76 -20.38
CA SER A 107 17.36 7.29 -21.67
C SER A 107 17.19 8.28 -22.83
N LYS A 108 16.60 9.47 -22.59
CA LYS A 108 16.35 10.45 -23.65
C LYS A 108 17.65 11.12 -24.10
N ALA A 109 17.72 11.38 -25.42
CA ALA A 109 18.80 12.18 -26.00
C ALA A 109 18.80 13.59 -25.36
N GLY A 110 19.98 14.09 -24.97
CA GLY A 110 20.10 15.39 -24.30
C GLY A 110 19.90 15.36 -22.79
N ASN A 111 19.86 14.18 -22.16
CA ASN A 111 19.83 14.04 -20.70
C ASN A 111 21.09 14.70 -20.08
N LEU A 112 20.92 15.88 -19.47
CA LEU A 112 22.00 16.63 -18.83
C LEU A 112 22.39 16.08 -17.46
N LEU A 113 21.49 15.40 -16.76
CA LEU A 113 21.70 14.89 -15.40
C LEU A 113 22.41 13.52 -15.38
N GLY A 114 22.39 12.81 -16.50
CA GLY A 114 22.91 11.46 -16.62
C GLY A 114 21.98 10.38 -16.04
N ALA A 115 22.06 9.16 -16.58
CA ALA A 115 21.18 8.05 -16.20
C ALA A 115 21.27 7.68 -14.71
N ASN A 116 22.44 7.78 -14.10
CA ASN A 116 22.63 7.43 -12.69
C ASN A 116 21.85 8.34 -11.73
N THR A 117 21.68 9.63 -12.05
CA THR A 117 20.86 10.54 -11.24
C THR A 117 19.41 10.08 -11.19
N PHE A 118 18.85 9.72 -12.34
CA PHE A 118 17.49 9.19 -12.41
C PHE A 118 17.33 7.84 -11.70
N ARG A 119 18.34 6.98 -11.75
CA ARG A 119 18.35 5.71 -10.99
C ARG A 119 18.43 5.94 -9.47
N ILE A 120 19.12 6.99 -9.03
CA ILE A 120 19.09 7.41 -7.62
C ILE A 120 17.67 7.86 -7.24
N PHE A 121 16.99 8.65 -8.08
CA PHE A 121 15.59 9.02 -7.85
C PHE A 121 14.66 7.81 -7.79
N LEU A 122 14.84 6.82 -8.68
CA LEU A 122 14.10 5.56 -8.61
C LEU A 122 14.38 4.82 -7.29
N THR A 123 15.62 4.75 -6.85
CA THR A 123 15.99 4.10 -5.59
C THR A 123 15.40 4.83 -4.38
N LEU A 124 15.41 6.17 -4.39
CA LEU A 124 14.76 6.98 -3.36
C LEU A 124 13.24 6.71 -3.32
N ASN A 125 12.57 6.72 -4.49
CA ASN A 125 11.17 6.31 -4.57
C ASN A 125 10.97 4.90 -4.02
N GLY A 126 11.85 3.97 -4.39
CA GLY A 126 11.79 2.57 -4.00
C GLY A 126 11.81 2.33 -2.48
N CYS A 127 12.49 3.18 -1.74
CA CYS A 127 12.55 3.12 -0.28
C CYS A 127 11.50 4.00 0.39
N LEU A 128 11.43 5.28 0.00
CA LEU A 128 10.61 6.28 0.70
C LEU A 128 9.12 6.12 0.45
N ALA A 129 8.70 5.77 -0.77
CA ALA A 129 7.26 5.64 -1.06
C ALA A 129 6.60 4.53 -0.20
N PRO A 130 7.11 3.28 -0.16
CA PRO A 130 6.52 2.24 0.69
C PRO A 130 6.62 2.58 2.18
N LEU A 131 7.73 3.18 2.62
CA LEU A 131 7.92 3.61 4.01
C LEU A 131 6.86 4.63 4.42
N LEU A 132 6.68 5.69 3.64
CA LEU A 132 5.73 6.76 3.95
C LEU A 132 4.27 6.29 3.86
N ILE A 133 3.93 5.47 2.85
CA ILE A 133 2.59 4.88 2.71
C ILE A 133 2.30 3.99 3.93
N GLY A 134 3.23 3.12 4.31
CA GLY A 134 3.07 2.27 5.48
C GLY A 134 2.94 3.08 6.77
N THR A 135 3.77 4.11 6.98
CA THR A 135 3.70 5.01 8.13
C THR A 135 2.34 5.73 8.19
N ALA A 136 1.83 6.21 7.05
CA ALA A 136 0.50 6.82 6.96
C ALA A 136 -0.62 5.82 7.31
N VAL A 137 -0.53 4.56 6.84
CA VAL A 137 -1.49 3.51 7.18
C VAL A 137 -1.40 3.10 8.64
N GLY A 138 -0.22 3.16 9.27
CA GLY A 138 -0.06 2.93 10.71
C GLY A 138 -0.99 3.79 11.56
N THR A 139 -1.31 5.02 11.12
CA THR A 139 -2.23 5.92 11.83
C THR A 139 -3.68 5.44 11.86
N PHE A 140 -4.07 4.45 11.07
CA PHE A 140 -5.37 3.78 11.19
C PHE A 140 -5.52 3.03 12.52
N PHE A 141 -4.40 2.67 13.15
CA PHE A 141 -4.35 1.96 14.41
C PHE A 141 -3.96 2.84 15.60
N THR A 142 -3.13 3.87 15.36
CA THR A 142 -2.61 4.74 16.42
C THR A 142 -3.32 6.08 16.53
N GLY A 143 -4.05 6.46 15.49
CA GLY A 143 -4.77 7.73 15.41
C GLY A 143 -3.93 8.90 14.89
N SER A 144 -4.61 10.03 14.70
CA SER A 144 -4.06 11.29 14.18
C SER A 144 -4.67 12.50 14.90
N PRO A 145 -3.96 13.64 14.96
CA PRO A 145 -4.41 14.82 15.72
C PRO A 145 -5.38 15.69 14.90
N PHE A 146 -6.67 15.34 14.90
CA PHE A 146 -7.72 16.12 14.24
C PHE A 146 -8.99 16.20 15.08
N VAL A 147 -9.86 17.18 14.76
CA VAL A 147 -11.17 17.35 15.36
C VAL A 147 -12.22 17.50 14.26
N VAL A 148 -13.37 16.85 14.44
CA VAL A 148 -14.51 16.90 13.52
C VAL A 148 -15.69 17.59 14.20
N ASN A 149 -16.18 18.67 13.58
CA ASN A 149 -17.39 19.36 13.99
C ASN A 149 -18.35 19.49 12.80
N LYS A 150 -19.29 18.56 12.69
CA LYS A 150 -20.27 18.56 11.58
C LYS A 150 -21.19 19.78 11.60
N ASN A 151 -21.38 20.41 12.78
CA ASN A 151 -22.21 21.59 12.90
C ASN A 151 -21.52 22.87 12.37
N ALA A 152 -20.20 22.82 12.13
CA ALA A 152 -19.44 23.95 11.59
C ALA A 152 -19.92 24.38 10.18
N VAL A 153 -20.63 23.54 9.44
CA VAL A 153 -21.25 23.92 8.16
C VAL A 153 -22.21 25.10 8.30
N ALA A 154 -22.85 25.27 9.47
CA ALA A 154 -23.74 26.38 9.76
C ALA A 154 -23.00 27.66 10.20
N ASP A 155 -21.72 27.60 10.50
CA ASP A 155 -20.88 28.73 10.87
C ASP A 155 -20.32 29.40 9.60
N LEU A 156 -20.91 30.53 9.21
CA LEU A 156 -20.49 31.28 8.03
C LEU A 156 -19.06 31.87 8.15
N SER A 157 -18.53 31.99 9.36
CA SER A 157 -17.17 32.52 9.60
C SER A 157 -16.08 31.48 9.42
N ALA A 158 -16.39 30.20 9.71
CA ALA A 158 -15.44 29.08 9.62
C ALA A 158 -16.16 27.75 9.29
N PRO A 159 -16.68 27.57 8.06
CA PRO A 159 -17.50 26.41 7.68
C PRO A 159 -16.61 25.13 7.43
N VAL A 160 -15.68 24.87 8.33
CA VAL A 160 -14.73 23.75 8.20
C VAL A 160 -15.12 22.60 9.11
N ILE A 161 -15.56 21.49 8.52
CA ILE A 161 -16.06 20.31 9.26
C ILE A 161 -14.91 19.60 9.98
N SER A 162 -13.78 19.37 9.32
CA SER A 162 -12.62 18.69 9.92
C SER A 162 -11.43 19.64 9.98
N ARG A 163 -10.78 19.70 11.15
CA ARG A 163 -9.62 20.54 11.38
C ARG A 163 -8.46 19.71 11.93
N TRP A 164 -7.32 19.79 11.27
CA TRP A 164 -6.07 19.25 11.78
C TRP A 164 -5.54 20.15 12.90
N VAL A 165 -5.15 19.54 14.01
CA VAL A 165 -4.66 20.27 15.20
C VAL A 165 -3.13 20.18 15.31
N GLY A 166 -2.55 19.17 14.67
CA GLY A 166 -1.09 18.97 14.66
C GLY A 166 -0.36 20.06 13.88
N GLU A 167 0.78 20.50 14.41
CA GLU A 167 1.57 21.59 13.81
C GLU A 167 2.34 21.17 12.56
N TRP A 168 2.58 19.85 12.41
CA TRP A 168 3.46 19.31 11.35
C TRP A 168 2.70 18.72 10.15
N GLY A 169 1.39 18.97 10.07
CA GLY A 169 0.56 18.61 8.91
C GLY A 169 0.70 17.15 8.49
N GLY A 170 0.65 16.22 9.44
CA GLY A 170 0.73 14.79 9.25
C GLY A 170 2.11 14.16 9.49
N LEU A 171 3.19 14.94 9.55
CA LEU A 171 4.52 14.40 9.87
C LEU A 171 4.61 13.89 11.31
N GLU A 172 3.66 14.22 12.17
CA GLU A 172 3.49 13.65 13.51
C GLU A 172 3.40 12.10 13.46
N ALA A 173 2.92 11.55 12.36
CA ALA A 173 2.90 10.09 12.17
C ALA A 173 4.28 9.44 12.30
N VAL A 174 5.35 10.13 11.89
CA VAL A 174 6.74 9.66 12.00
C VAL A 174 7.26 9.71 13.44
N ALA A 175 6.67 10.52 14.32
CA ALA A 175 7.05 10.59 15.72
C ALA A 175 6.58 9.36 16.52
N ASN A 176 5.62 8.60 16.01
CA ASN A 176 5.14 7.37 16.65
C ASN A 176 5.97 6.16 16.16
N PRO A 177 6.70 5.45 17.03
CA PRO A 177 7.53 4.30 16.64
C PRO A 177 6.74 3.21 15.92
N PHE A 178 5.54 2.88 16.36
CA PHE A 178 4.69 1.87 15.72
C PHE A 178 4.42 2.19 14.24
N ASN A 179 4.12 3.46 13.92
CA ASN A 179 3.85 3.86 12.53
C ASN A 179 5.09 3.72 11.65
N VAL A 180 6.28 4.05 12.18
CA VAL A 180 7.55 3.89 11.46
C VAL A 180 7.88 2.41 11.28
N GLU A 181 7.68 1.58 12.29
CA GLU A 181 7.87 0.12 12.20
C GLU A 181 6.91 -0.49 11.17
N PHE A 182 5.65 -0.02 11.13
CA PHE A 182 4.69 -0.41 10.11
C PHE A 182 5.15 0.03 8.71
N GLY A 183 5.68 1.24 8.59
CA GLY A 183 6.30 1.74 7.34
C GLY A 183 7.49 0.89 6.89
N LEU A 184 8.40 0.55 7.81
CA LEU A 184 9.55 -0.33 7.53
C LEU A 184 9.10 -1.74 7.13
N MET A 185 8.06 -2.28 7.77
CA MET A 185 7.45 -3.56 7.41
C MET A 185 6.99 -3.53 5.94
N VAL A 186 6.24 -2.49 5.53
CA VAL A 186 5.76 -2.35 4.15
C VAL A 186 6.92 -2.15 3.17
N MET A 187 7.95 -1.38 3.53
CA MET A 187 9.14 -1.17 2.70
C MET A 187 9.90 -2.49 2.47
N PHE A 188 10.17 -3.27 3.51
CA PHE A 188 10.87 -4.55 3.36
C PHE A 188 10.03 -5.60 2.63
N LEU A 189 8.70 -5.57 2.79
CA LEU A 189 7.80 -6.39 1.99
C LEU A 189 7.90 -6.01 0.51
N ALA A 190 7.85 -4.71 0.18
CA ALA A 190 7.98 -4.21 -1.18
C ALA A 190 9.31 -4.67 -1.82
N VAL A 191 10.43 -4.54 -1.09
CA VAL A 191 11.75 -5.02 -1.54
C VAL A 191 11.74 -6.52 -1.82
N SER A 192 11.09 -7.31 -0.96
CA SER A 192 10.98 -8.76 -1.15
C SER A 192 10.13 -9.12 -2.37
N LEU A 193 8.98 -8.46 -2.55
CA LEU A 193 8.14 -8.63 -3.73
C LEU A 193 8.85 -8.17 -5.01
N GLY A 194 9.62 -7.07 -4.95
CA GLY A 194 10.42 -6.58 -6.05
C GLY A 194 11.51 -7.58 -6.47
N ALA A 195 12.18 -8.20 -5.51
CA ALA A 195 13.16 -9.26 -5.77
C ALA A 195 12.49 -10.49 -6.41
N LEU A 196 11.33 -10.94 -5.88
CA LEU A 196 10.56 -12.04 -6.46
C LEU A 196 10.11 -11.75 -7.89
N TYR A 197 9.63 -10.52 -8.14
CA TYR A 197 9.19 -10.12 -9.48
C TYR A 197 10.37 -10.09 -10.48
N ALA A 198 11.49 -9.49 -10.09
CA ALA A 198 12.68 -9.44 -10.93
C ALA A 198 13.24 -10.86 -11.22
N ILE A 199 13.25 -11.77 -10.24
CA ILE A 199 13.62 -13.18 -10.45
C ILE A 199 12.69 -13.89 -11.46
N ASN A 200 11.38 -13.55 -11.45
CA ASN A 200 10.41 -14.13 -12.37
C ASN A 200 10.54 -13.57 -13.80
N ASN A 201 10.95 -12.32 -13.94
CA ASN A 201 10.86 -11.57 -15.19
C ASN A 201 12.20 -11.46 -15.94
N ILE A 202 13.34 -11.50 -15.23
CA ILE A 202 14.68 -11.30 -15.80
C ILE A 202 15.40 -12.63 -15.95
N ASN A 203 15.96 -12.87 -17.15
CA ASN A 203 16.82 -14.03 -17.42
C ASN A 203 18.31 -13.61 -17.45
N HIS A 204 18.92 -13.51 -16.26
CA HIS A 204 20.34 -13.19 -16.09
C HIS A 204 20.90 -13.89 -14.84
N PRO A 205 21.72 -14.96 -14.97
CA PRO A 205 22.12 -15.81 -13.85
C PRO A 205 22.83 -15.08 -12.71
N SER A 206 23.77 -14.18 -13.02
CA SER A 206 24.50 -13.38 -12.02
C SER A 206 23.54 -12.51 -11.21
N LEU A 207 22.67 -11.75 -11.89
CA LEU A 207 21.69 -10.88 -11.26
C LEU A 207 20.69 -11.69 -10.42
N THR A 208 20.20 -12.84 -10.92
CA THR A 208 19.28 -13.71 -10.17
C THR A 208 19.89 -14.17 -8.85
N SER A 209 21.18 -14.50 -8.82
CA SER A 209 21.88 -14.87 -7.57
C SER A 209 21.89 -13.70 -6.56
N GLN A 210 22.15 -12.49 -7.02
CA GLN A 210 22.15 -11.28 -6.18
C GLN A 210 20.74 -10.91 -5.69
N LEU A 211 19.72 -11.06 -6.55
CA LEU A 211 18.31 -10.86 -6.18
C LEU A 211 17.87 -11.87 -5.11
N ARG A 212 18.29 -13.13 -5.18
CA ARG A 212 18.00 -14.14 -4.13
C ARG A 212 18.64 -13.76 -2.79
N ARG A 213 19.88 -13.23 -2.81
CA ARG A 213 20.53 -12.72 -1.60
C ARG A 213 19.77 -11.54 -1.01
N SER A 214 19.35 -10.61 -1.85
CA SER A 214 18.54 -9.45 -1.44
C SER A 214 17.17 -9.87 -0.91
N LEU A 215 16.55 -10.89 -1.53
CA LEU A 215 15.30 -11.48 -1.07
C LEU A 215 15.44 -12.09 0.34
N TRP A 216 16.53 -12.82 0.60
CA TRP A 216 16.78 -13.39 1.93
C TRP A 216 16.88 -12.32 3.00
N ILE A 217 17.67 -11.24 2.75
CA ILE A 217 17.85 -10.15 3.69
C ILE A 217 16.54 -9.35 3.84
N GLY A 218 15.92 -8.96 2.73
CA GLY A 218 14.68 -8.16 2.74
C GLY A 218 13.54 -8.88 3.43
N PHE A 219 13.35 -10.17 3.14
CA PHE A 219 12.29 -10.96 3.75
C PHE A 219 12.55 -11.27 5.23
N GLY A 220 13.79 -11.51 5.62
CA GLY A 220 14.17 -11.65 7.04
C GLY A 220 13.88 -10.37 7.82
N SER A 221 14.20 -9.19 7.26
CA SER A 221 13.88 -7.90 7.85
C SER A 221 12.37 -7.66 7.90
N PHE A 222 11.64 -8.04 6.85
CA PHE A 222 10.18 -7.98 6.83
C PHE A 222 9.56 -8.82 7.95
N LEU A 223 9.99 -10.08 8.12
CA LEU A 223 9.48 -10.97 9.17
C LEU A 223 9.75 -10.40 10.57
N LEU A 224 10.94 -9.83 10.79
CA LEU A 224 11.25 -9.16 12.05
C LEU A 224 10.28 -8.02 12.34
N MET A 225 10.08 -7.11 11.38
CA MET A 225 9.14 -6.00 11.53
C MET A 225 7.69 -6.48 11.65
N LEU A 226 7.30 -7.50 10.89
CA LEU A 226 5.96 -8.09 10.99
C LEU A 226 5.67 -8.62 12.40
N ILE A 227 6.61 -9.34 13.01
CA ILE A 227 6.44 -9.86 14.38
C ILE A 227 6.32 -8.70 15.37
N LEU A 228 7.18 -7.68 15.28
CA LEU A 228 7.13 -6.50 16.16
C LEU A 228 5.78 -5.77 16.03
N VAL A 229 5.36 -5.49 14.78
CA VAL A 229 4.09 -4.81 14.51
C VAL A 229 2.90 -5.64 14.99
N LEU A 230 2.87 -6.96 14.72
CA LEU A 230 1.76 -7.82 15.14
C LEU A 230 1.66 -7.93 16.66
N VAL A 231 2.78 -8.09 17.37
CA VAL A 231 2.76 -8.15 18.84
C VAL A 231 2.17 -6.84 19.39
N GLN A 232 2.63 -5.71 18.92
CA GLN A 232 2.10 -4.41 19.37
C GLN A 232 0.62 -4.26 19.00
N LEU A 233 0.25 -4.51 17.72
CA LEU A 233 -1.12 -4.37 17.23
C LEU A 233 -2.13 -5.23 18.02
N LEU A 234 -1.76 -6.46 18.35
CA LEU A 234 -2.67 -7.40 19.05
C LEU A 234 -2.78 -7.13 20.55
N THR A 235 -1.83 -6.39 21.12
CA THR A 235 -1.80 -6.07 22.56
C THR A 235 -2.15 -4.63 22.90
N MET A 236 -2.10 -3.72 21.90
CA MET A 236 -2.42 -2.30 22.10
C MET A 236 -3.92 -2.09 22.38
N GLU A 237 -4.23 -0.94 22.95
CA GLU A 237 -5.60 -0.44 23.02
C GLU A 237 -6.06 -0.02 21.63
N GLY A 238 -7.30 -0.35 21.29
CA GLY A 238 -7.93 0.04 20.02
C GLY A 238 -9.22 0.82 20.24
N PHE A 239 -9.71 1.44 19.20
CA PHE A 239 -10.82 2.39 19.23
C PHE A 239 -12.14 1.67 18.92
N ALA A 240 -12.80 1.20 19.96
CA ALA A 240 -14.10 0.53 19.87
C ALA A 240 -15.23 1.55 19.75
N VAL A 241 -16.25 1.20 18.98
CA VAL A 241 -17.48 2.00 18.77
C VAL A 241 -18.67 1.18 19.26
N ASP A 242 -19.45 1.74 20.17
CA ASP A 242 -20.66 1.10 20.66
C ASP A 242 -21.88 1.32 19.70
N GLU A 243 -23.02 0.72 20.07
CA GLU A 243 -24.27 0.86 19.29
C GLU A 243 -24.80 2.30 19.24
N ALA A 244 -24.44 3.14 20.20
CA ALA A 244 -24.79 4.56 20.24
C ALA A 244 -23.81 5.44 19.41
N GLY A 245 -22.74 4.82 18.84
CA GLY A 245 -21.71 5.54 18.08
C GLY A 245 -20.65 6.22 18.96
N VAL A 246 -20.60 5.91 20.26
CA VAL A 246 -19.60 6.47 21.18
C VAL A 246 -18.30 5.68 21.07
N VAL A 247 -17.19 6.40 20.87
CA VAL A 247 -15.86 5.81 20.74
C VAL A 247 -15.19 5.72 22.11
N SER A 248 -14.63 4.55 22.41
CA SER A 248 -13.89 4.27 23.65
C SER A 248 -12.63 3.46 23.37
N MET A 249 -11.65 3.54 24.27
CA MET A 249 -10.43 2.74 24.19
C MET A 249 -10.65 1.38 24.86
N VAL A 250 -10.33 0.30 24.13
CA VAL A 250 -10.48 -1.09 24.61
C VAL A 250 -9.19 -1.85 24.37
N SER A 251 -8.64 -2.47 25.41
CA SER A 251 -7.41 -3.26 25.32
C SER A 251 -7.60 -4.49 24.43
N GLY A 252 -6.64 -4.75 23.53
CA GLY A 252 -6.65 -5.91 22.66
C GLY A 252 -7.78 -5.90 21.61
N LYS A 253 -8.34 -4.75 21.27
CA LYS A 253 -9.47 -4.62 20.33
C LYS A 253 -9.20 -5.33 19.00
N TYR A 254 -8.02 -5.19 18.43
CA TYR A 254 -7.69 -5.79 17.14
C TYR A 254 -7.51 -7.31 17.21
N LEU A 255 -7.06 -7.85 18.34
CA LEU A 255 -7.07 -9.29 18.61
C LEU A 255 -8.53 -9.82 18.69
N THR A 256 -9.37 -9.13 19.43
CA THR A 256 -10.79 -9.45 19.54
C THR A 256 -11.46 -9.44 18.15
N ASN A 257 -11.16 -8.43 17.33
CA ASN A 257 -11.69 -8.36 15.96
C ASN A 257 -11.27 -9.57 15.10
N PHE A 258 -10.03 -10.04 15.21
CA PHE A 258 -9.61 -11.27 14.52
C PHE A 258 -10.36 -12.50 15.01
N LEU A 259 -10.56 -12.65 16.33
CA LEU A 259 -11.20 -13.83 16.90
C LEU A 259 -12.72 -13.86 16.60
N GLU A 260 -13.37 -12.71 16.58
CA GLU A 260 -14.79 -12.56 16.32
C GLU A 260 -15.14 -12.51 14.83
N MET A 261 -14.12 -12.31 13.95
CA MET A 261 -14.25 -12.41 12.50
C MET A 261 -13.40 -13.58 11.95
N PRO A 262 -13.81 -14.86 12.15
CA PRO A 262 -12.97 -16.01 11.81
C PRO A 262 -12.62 -16.09 10.32
N ILE A 263 -13.45 -15.60 9.42
CA ILE A 263 -13.16 -15.53 7.98
C ILE A 263 -11.95 -14.59 7.74
N VAL A 264 -11.89 -13.45 8.41
CA VAL A 264 -10.79 -12.49 8.29
C VAL A 264 -9.50 -13.08 8.86
N LEU A 265 -9.57 -13.79 9.99
CA LEU A 265 -8.44 -14.52 10.56
C LEU A 265 -7.91 -15.59 9.60
N VAL A 266 -8.78 -16.41 9.02
CA VAL A 266 -8.39 -17.43 8.03
C VAL A 266 -7.78 -16.79 6.79
N MET A 267 -8.32 -15.67 6.30
CA MET A 267 -7.74 -14.91 5.19
C MET A 267 -6.33 -14.42 5.53
N PHE A 268 -6.11 -13.89 6.73
CA PHE A 268 -4.80 -13.42 7.18
C PHE A 268 -3.79 -14.57 7.23
N LEU A 269 -4.15 -15.69 7.87
CA LEU A 269 -3.28 -16.86 8.00
C LEU A 269 -2.96 -17.50 6.62
N LEU A 270 -3.96 -17.64 5.76
CA LEU A 270 -3.77 -18.13 4.40
C LEU A 270 -2.85 -17.20 3.60
N GLY A 271 -3.07 -15.89 3.73
CA GLY A 271 -2.23 -14.86 3.11
C GLY A 271 -0.77 -14.97 3.57
N ALA A 272 -0.54 -15.09 4.87
CA ALA A 272 0.80 -15.27 5.45
C ALA A 272 1.48 -16.56 4.96
N VAL A 273 0.74 -17.68 4.92
CA VAL A 273 1.26 -18.97 4.41
C VAL A 273 1.66 -18.86 2.94
N LEU A 274 0.82 -18.27 2.10
CA LEU A 274 1.11 -18.09 0.67
C LEU A 274 2.31 -17.16 0.45
N LEU A 275 2.42 -16.08 1.21
CA LEU A 275 3.52 -15.14 1.16
C LEU A 275 4.85 -15.85 1.49
N VAL A 276 4.89 -16.56 2.63
CA VAL A 276 6.08 -17.31 3.07
C VAL A 276 6.42 -18.42 2.09
N ALA A 277 5.42 -19.18 1.61
CA ALA A 277 5.64 -20.28 0.66
C ALA A 277 6.27 -19.81 -0.65
N GLY A 278 5.81 -18.67 -1.20
CA GLY A 278 6.38 -18.11 -2.42
C GLY A 278 7.85 -17.74 -2.27
N VAL A 279 8.22 -17.10 -1.14
CA VAL A 279 9.60 -16.76 -0.83
C VAL A 279 10.44 -18.01 -0.56
N ALA A 280 9.97 -18.93 0.30
CA ALA A 280 10.69 -20.14 0.67
C ALA A 280 10.98 -21.02 -0.54
N LEU A 281 9.98 -21.28 -1.40
CA LEU A 281 10.16 -22.04 -2.63
C LEU A 281 11.19 -21.40 -3.57
N THR A 282 11.16 -20.06 -3.68
CA THR A 282 12.12 -19.33 -4.51
C THR A 282 13.54 -19.43 -3.94
N LEU A 283 13.72 -19.39 -2.63
CA LEU A 283 15.04 -19.48 -2.00
C LEU A 283 15.61 -20.90 -2.02
N TRP A 284 14.79 -21.93 -1.79
CA TRP A 284 15.25 -23.32 -1.70
C TRP A 284 15.43 -24.01 -3.06
N LYS A 285 14.55 -23.71 -4.02
CA LYS A 285 14.60 -24.33 -5.35
C LYS A 285 15.18 -23.34 -6.36
N THR A 286 16.42 -23.58 -6.79
CA THR A 286 17.13 -22.69 -7.73
C THR A 286 16.39 -22.50 -9.05
N ASN A 287 15.66 -23.52 -9.52
CA ASN A 287 14.89 -23.46 -10.77
C ASN A 287 13.47 -22.86 -10.58
N PHE A 288 13.05 -22.57 -9.35
CA PHE A 288 11.73 -22.01 -9.12
C PHE A 288 11.81 -20.46 -9.12
N VAL A 289 11.20 -19.86 -10.13
CA VAL A 289 11.19 -18.40 -10.35
C VAL A 289 9.81 -17.77 -10.14
N ARG A 290 8.76 -18.58 -9.95
CA ARG A 290 7.36 -18.12 -9.92
C ARG A 290 6.84 -17.75 -8.53
N GLY A 291 7.72 -17.47 -7.55
CA GLY A 291 7.35 -17.17 -6.18
C GLY A 291 6.42 -15.97 -6.04
N ILE A 292 6.56 -14.97 -6.90
CA ILE A 292 5.71 -13.77 -6.91
C ILE A 292 4.21 -14.11 -7.06
N TRP A 293 3.87 -15.16 -7.80
CA TRP A 293 2.48 -15.57 -8.03
C TRP A 293 1.83 -16.30 -6.85
N LEU A 294 2.61 -16.66 -5.84
CA LEU A 294 2.13 -17.11 -4.53
C LEU A 294 2.15 -15.96 -3.53
N SER A 295 3.27 -15.23 -3.46
CA SER A 295 3.44 -14.15 -2.50
C SER A 295 2.56 -12.94 -2.80
N GLY A 296 2.21 -12.69 -4.07
CA GLY A 296 1.32 -11.59 -4.46
C GLY A 296 -0.09 -11.73 -3.88
N PRO A 297 -0.84 -12.80 -4.21
CA PRO A 297 -2.13 -13.07 -3.58
C PRO A 297 -2.04 -13.17 -2.05
N GLY A 298 -0.95 -13.75 -1.52
CA GLY A 298 -0.67 -13.77 -0.09
C GLY A 298 -0.62 -12.38 0.53
N THR A 299 0.06 -11.45 -0.12
CA THR A 299 0.13 -10.04 0.30
C THR A 299 -1.24 -9.40 0.27
N VAL A 300 -2.00 -9.57 -0.81
CA VAL A 300 -3.35 -9.00 -0.94
C VAL A 300 -4.25 -9.45 0.20
N LEU A 301 -4.30 -10.76 0.48
CA LEU A 301 -5.13 -11.32 1.54
C LEU A 301 -4.71 -10.80 2.93
N SER A 302 -3.41 -10.76 3.22
CA SER A 302 -2.92 -10.32 4.53
C SER A 302 -3.21 -8.84 4.77
N VAL A 303 -2.92 -7.98 3.79
CA VAL A 303 -3.16 -6.53 3.90
C VAL A 303 -4.65 -6.22 3.97
N MET A 304 -5.46 -6.88 3.13
CA MET A 304 -6.91 -6.75 3.18
C MET A 304 -7.46 -7.10 4.56
N SER A 305 -6.98 -8.18 5.18
CA SER A 305 -7.39 -8.57 6.54
C SER A 305 -7.07 -7.51 7.58
N LEU A 306 -5.90 -6.83 7.48
CA LEU A 306 -5.54 -5.72 8.38
C LEU A 306 -6.50 -4.53 8.23
N PHE A 307 -6.88 -4.17 7.00
CA PHE A 307 -7.91 -3.13 6.77
C PHE A 307 -9.27 -3.54 7.34
N LEU A 308 -9.66 -4.81 7.18
CA LEU A 308 -10.96 -5.29 7.68
C LEU A 308 -11.04 -5.22 9.22
N ILE A 309 -9.98 -5.59 9.94
CA ILE A 309 -9.98 -5.45 11.42
C ILE A 309 -9.91 -4.00 11.89
N ALA A 310 -9.39 -3.08 11.07
CA ALA A 310 -9.35 -1.66 11.40
C ALA A 310 -10.72 -0.97 11.29
N GLY A 311 -11.64 -1.45 10.43
CA GLY A 311 -12.89 -0.76 10.16
C GLY A 311 -14.16 -1.53 10.52
N TYR A 312 -14.10 -2.87 10.55
CA TYR A 312 -15.26 -3.71 10.88
C TYR A 312 -15.41 -3.91 12.39
N HIS A 313 -16.51 -4.54 12.76
CA HIS A 313 -16.80 -4.98 14.12
C HIS A 313 -16.75 -3.85 15.15
N GLY A 314 -17.49 -2.76 14.91
CA GLY A 314 -17.55 -1.62 15.82
C GLY A 314 -16.16 -1.03 16.10
N THR A 315 -15.42 -0.68 15.07
CA THR A 315 -14.08 -0.08 15.18
C THR A 315 -14.02 1.24 14.41
N ALA A 316 -13.42 2.27 15.01
CA ALA A 316 -13.12 3.52 14.33
C ALA A 316 -11.84 3.33 13.52
N TYR A 317 -11.96 3.35 12.19
CA TYR A 317 -10.85 3.06 11.29
C TYR A 317 -9.84 4.19 11.15
N TYR A 318 -10.22 5.42 11.47
CA TYR A 318 -9.31 6.57 11.51
C TYR A 318 -9.54 7.36 12.80
N PRO A 319 -8.82 7.00 13.86
CA PRO A 319 -9.06 7.56 15.19
C PRO A 319 -8.48 8.97 15.34
N SER A 320 -9.15 9.79 16.17
CA SER A 320 -8.60 11.07 16.64
C SER A 320 -7.89 10.90 17.97
N THR A 321 -6.66 11.40 18.08
CA THR A 321 -5.88 11.42 19.33
C THR A 321 -6.20 12.62 20.22
N VAL A 322 -6.92 13.61 19.69
CA VAL A 322 -7.26 14.86 20.41
C VAL A 322 -8.66 14.78 21.00
N ASP A 323 -9.61 14.26 20.21
CA ASP A 323 -11.00 14.09 20.62
C ASP A 323 -11.52 12.74 20.12
N LEU A 324 -11.71 11.78 21.03
CA LEU A 324 -12.12 10.43 20.67
C LEU A 324 -13.44 10.40 19.87
N GLN A 325 -14.38 11.33 20.16
CA GLN A 325 -15.67 11.37 19.48
C GLN A 325 -15.58 11.95 18.06
N SER A 326 -14.48 12.57 17.71
CA SER A 326 -14.13 12.98 16.34
C SER A 326 -13.60 11.84 15.49
N SER A 327 -13.34 10.66 16.05
CA SER A 327 -12.83 9.49 15.32
C SER A 327 -13.79 9.07 14.20
N LEU A 328 -13.20 8.68 13.04
CA LEU A 328 -13.97 8.31 11.87
C LEU A 328 -14.31 6.82 11.88
N THR A 329 -15.60 6.56 11.72
CA THR A 329 -16.19 5.22 11.59
C THR A 329 -16.79 5.06 10.19
N LEU A 330 -17.14 3.84 9.80
CA LEU A 330 -17.81 3.60 8.52
C LEU A 330 -19.15 4.36 8.44
N VAL A 331 -19.84 4.48 9.56
CA VAL A 331 -21.15 5.12 9.64
C VAL A 331 -21.06 6.66 9.56
N ASN A 332 -20.12 7.27 10.31
CA ASN A 332 -20.08 8.72 10.44
C ASN A 332 -19.32 9.44 9.33
N SER A 333 -18.55 8.72 8.49
CA SER A 333 -17.66 9.29 7.48
C SER A 333 -18.03 8.94 6.04
N SER A 334 -18.99 8.01 5.83
CA SER A 334 -19.41 7.57 4.50
C SER A 334 -20.17 8.64 3.72
N SER A 335 -20.14 8.49 2.41
CA SER A 335 -20.96 9.26 1.47
C SER A 335 -22.45 8.89 1.61
N SER A 336 -23.33 9.63 0.93
CA SER A 336 -24.77 9.37 0.97
C SER A 336 -25.13 7.99 0.41
N GLU A 337 -26.26 7.44 0.84
CA GLU A 337 -26.78 6.17 0.33
C GLU A 337 -26.94 6.18 -1.20
N PHE A 338 -27.40 7.30 -1.77
CA PHE A 338 -27.52 7.48 -3.21
C PHE A 338 -26.15 7.33 -3.90
N THR A 339 -25.13 8.03 -3.39
CA THR A 339 -23.78 7.98 -3.96
C THR A 339 -23.20 6.56 -3.88
N LEU A 340 -23.28 5.91 -2.70
CA LEU A 340 -22.76 4.55 -2.53
C LEU A 340 -23.50 3.54 -3.43
N THR A 341 -24.82 3.72 -3.63
CA THR A 341 -25.60 2.87 -4.55
C THR A 341 -25.15 3.04 -5.99
N ALA A 342 -25.06 4.29 -6.46
CA ALA A 342 -24.64 4.57 -7.82
C ALA A 342 -23.22 4.02 -8.10
N MET A 343 -22.31 4.24 -7.19
CA MET A 343 -20.94 3.71 -7.28
C MET A 343 -20.90 2.18 -7.23
N SER A 344 -21.76 1.53 -6.45
CA SER A 344 -21.84 0.06 -6.37
C SER A 344 -22.29 -0.54 -7.71
N ILE A 345 -23.16 0.12 -8.46
CA ILE A 345 -23.52 -0.30 -9.81
C ILE A 345 -22.29 -0.20 -10.73
N VAL A 346 -21.54 0.92 -10.64
CA VAL A 346 -20.31 1.11 -11.44
C VAL A 346 -19.24 0.08 -11.08
N SER A 347 -19.17 -0.34 -9.81
CA SER A 347 -18.17 -1.33 -9.36
C SER A 347 -18.33 -2.71 -10.04
N LEU A 348 -19.50 -3.02 -10.63
CA LEU A 348 -19.69 -4.22 -11.45
C LEU A 348 -18.79 -4.27 -12.70
N ILE A 349 -18.21 -3.14 -13.10
CA ILE A 349 -17.22 -3.06 -14.20
C ILE A 349 -15.84 -3.50 -13.74
N ILE A 350 -15.53 -3.47 -12.43
CA ILE A 350 -14.19 -3.81 -11.89
C ILE A 350 -13.67 -5.17 -12.39
N PRO A 351 -14.44 -6.29 -12.40
CA PRO A 351 -13.95 -7.57 -12.91
C PRO A 351 -13.47 -7.51 -14.37
N PHE A 352 -14.12 -6.72 -15.22
CA PHE A 352 -13.71 -6.54 -16.62
C PHE A 352 -12.39 -5.78 -16.73
N VAL A 353 -12.20 -4.74 -15.90
CA VAL A 353 -10.94 -3.99 -15.82
C VAL A 353 -9.82 -4.89 -15.31
N VAL A 354 -10.06 -5.70 -14.29
CA VAL A 354 -9.08 -6.66 -13.76
C VAL A 354 -8.70 -7.69 -14.82
N ALA A 355 -9.68 -8.23 -15.56
CA ALA A 355 -9.43 -9.17 -16.66
C ALA A 355 -8.60 -8.54 -17.78
N TYR A 356 -8.88 -7.29 -18.13
CA TYR A 356 -8.10 -6.52 -19.10
C TYR A 356 -6.65 -6.32 -18.63
N ILE A 357 -6.44 -5.87 -17.38
CA ILE A 357 -5.10 -5.71 -16.79
C ILE A 357 -4.36 -7.04 -16.80
N ALA A 358 -5.01 -8.14 -16.37
CA ALA A 358 -4.41 -9.47 -16.34
C ALA A 358 -4.01 -9.97 -17.75
N TYR A 359 -4.81 -9.65 -18.77
CA TYR A 359 -4.49 -9.97 -20.15
C TYR A 359 -3.23 -9.23 -20.63
N PHE A 360 -3.17 -7.90 -20.43
CA PHE A 360 -1.99 -7.10 -20.81
C PHE A 360 -0.76 -7.48 -20.01
N TRP A 361 -0.90 -7.75 -18.72
CA TRP A 361 0.22 -8.24 -17.91
C TRP A 361 0.83 -9.51 -18.48
N ARG A 362 -0.02 -10.50 -18.80
CA ARG A 362 0.45 -11.75 -19.42
C ARG A 362 1.11 -11.52 -20.78
N LYS A 363 0.64 -10.56 -21.57
CA LYS A 363 1.24 -10.20 -22.86
C LYS A 363 2.63 -9.59 -22.66
N MET A 364 2.78 -8.64 -21.74
CA MET A 364 4.05 -7.98 -21.44
C MET A 364 5.10 -8.93 -20.86
N ASP A 365 4.69 -9.89 -20.03
CA ASP A 365 5.59 -10.84 -19.36
C ASP A 365 5.70 -12.18 -20.11
N LYS A 366 5.31 -12.23 -21.39
CA LYS A 366 5.37 -13.46 -22.18
C LYS A 366 6.80 -13.97 -22.38
N HIS A 367 7.76 -13.06 -22.51
CA HIS A 367 9.17 -13.35 -22.64
C HIS A 367 9.93 -12.72 -21.47
N SER A 368 10.92 -13.45 -20.94
CA SER A 368 11.82 -12.92 -19.93
C SER A 368 12.75 -11.88 -20.55
N ILE A 369 13.04 -10.82 -19.79
CA ILE A 369 13.93 -9.73 -20.21
C ILE A 369 15.36 -10.25 -20.26
N THR A 370 16.07 -10.00 -21.37
CA THR A 370 17.47 -10.39 -21.59
C THR A 370 18.34 -9.17 -21.89
N VAL A 371 19.66 -9.37 -21.93
CA VAL A 371 20.59 -8.27 -22.27
C VAL A 371 20.42 -7.86 -23.74
N GLU A 372 20.13 -8.80 -24.63
CA GLU A 372 19.91 -8.51 -26.06
C GLU A 372 18.69 -7.59 -26.28
N GLU A 373 17.66 -7.74 -25.44
CA GLU A 373 16.47 -6.85 -25.50
C GLU A 373 16.82 -5.40 -25.15
N LEU A 374 17.86 -5.14 -24.34
CA LEU A 374 18.30 -3.78 -24.01
C LEU A 374 18.87 -3.01 -25.20
N GLU A 375 19.24 -3.70 -26.29
CA GLU A 375 19.75 -3.11 -27.52
C GLU A 375 18.61 -2.69 -28.47
N THR A 376 17.37 -3.11 -28.19
CA THR A 376 16.20 -2.74 -28.98
C THR A 376 15.64 -1.36 -28.58
N GLU A 377 14.82 -0.75 -29.44
CA GLU A 377 14.22 0.57 -29.17
C GLU A 377 13.11 0.54 -28.11
N GLU A 378 12.60 -0.63 -27.75
CA GLU A 378 11.49 -0.83 -26.79
C GLU A 378 12.00 -0.95 -25.33
N LYS A 379 12.81 -0.01 -24.87
CA LYS A 379 13.35 0.00 -23.49
C LYS A 379 12.99 1.28 -22.73
N TYR A 380 12.88 1.15 -21.40
CA TYR A 380 12.80 2.27 -20.49
C TYR A 380 14.17 2.87 -20.15
#